data_b1cc7b70d5e0ac855cc2312aace71049
#
_entry.id   b1cc7b70d5e0ac855cc2312aace71049
#
_cell.length_a   1.000
_cell.length_b   1.000
_cell.length_c   1.000
_cell.angle_alpha   90.00
_cell.angle_beta   90.00
_cell.angle_gamma   90.00
#
_symmetry.space_group_name_H-M   'P 1'
#
loop_
_entity.id
_entity.type
_entity.pdbx_description
1 polymer ?
#
loop_
_entity_poly.entity_id
_entity_poly.type
_entity_poly.pdbx_seq_one_letter_code
_entity_poly.pdbx_strand_id
1 'polypeptide(L)'
;ARRGAKYANPKAEDFAAPLMFSQVTDEGFSDRVEQPTDQTLLTQRATDAAVDFIQRSASGPFFLYMPYSMPHAPLFRSDAFVGHSLGGRYGDVVEEIDASVGAIHNAIEAAGVLDNTLIVFTSDNGPWLFMREEGGVAGLLRNGKGTTFEGGVRVPTVFYWPGTVKPEVVSDIGSATDLFSTVMALVGVDAPSATDALDLSPRLLGDGASPRTEMPYYRGGTLYAYRKGPWKMHFITEGAYGLPPERLQLEVPALYHLRRDPAERFDVAAQYPEVVADIQAAVAAHRAGLTIAPPLFDARLAAIAAEVQRQVARATSLAND
;
A
#
# COMPACT_ATOMS: atom_id res chain seq x y z
N ALA A 1 23.80 -5.84 -7.71
CA ALA A 1 23.36 -6.08 -9.08
C ALA A 1 23.22 -4.71 -9.79
N ARG A 2 23.79 -4.55 -11.00
CA ARG A 2 23.58 -3.34 -11.79
C ARG A 2 22.12 -3.33 -12.23
N ARG A 3 21.38 -2.26 -11.93
CA ARG A 3 20.07 -2.02 -12.56
C ARG A 3 20.25 -2.13 -14.07
N GLY A 4 19.34 -2.82 -14.75
CA GLY A 4 19.32 -2.80 -16.20
C GLY A 4 19.14 -1.36 -16.69
N ALA A 5 19.78 -1.01 -17.83
CA ALA A 5 19.71 0.33 -18.43
C ALA A 5 18.27 0.84 -18.61
N LYS A 6 17.31 -0.08 -18.81
CA LYS A 6 15.87 0.21 -18.94
C LYS A 6 15.22 0.87 -17.73
N TYR A 7 15.75 0.70 -16.51
CA TYR A 7 15.24 1.41 -15.33
C TYR A 7 15.83 2.80 -15.17
N ALA A 8 17.09 3.00 -15.62
CA ALA A 8 17.74 4.29 -15.57
C ALA A 8 17.16 5.28 -16.59
N ASN A 9 16.70 4.81 -17.74
CA ASN A 9 16.02 5.59 -18.75
C ASN A 9 14.90 4.74 -19.38
N PRO A 10 13.77 4.59 -18.67
CA PRO A 10 12.70 3.71 -19.08
C PRO A 10 11.99 4.24 -20.34
N LYS A 11 11.72 3.34 -21.26
CA LYS A 11 10.91 3.58 -22.44
C LYS A 11 9.70 2.65 -22.44
N ALA A 12 8.60 3.06 -23.06
CA ALA A 12 7.38 2.28 -23.09
C ALA A 12 7.60 0.88 -23.69
N GLU A 13 8.42 0.76 -24.74
CA GLU A 13 8.73 -0.52 -25.38
C GLU A 13 9.55 -1.48 -24.49
N ASP A 14 10.28 -0.97 -23.48
CA ASP A 14 11.02 -1.82 -22.54
C ASP A 14 10.08 -2.53 -21.53
N PHE A 15 8.87 -2.00 -21.38
CA PHE A 15 7.85 -2.44 -20.44
C PHE A 15 6.50 -2.50 -21.16
N ALA A 16 6.34 -3.48 -22.05
CA ALA A 16 5.17 -3.64 -22.92
C ALA A 16 3.89 -3.98 -22.13
N ALA A 17 3.54 -3.08 -21.18
CA ALA A 17 2.33 -3.18 -20.39
C ALA A 17 1.12 -2.80 -21.25
N PRO A 18 0.06 -3.61 -21.27
CA PRO A 18 -1.22 -3.22 -21.84
C PRO A 18 -1.96 -2.27 -20.88
N LEU A 19 -2.65 -1.29 -21.43
CA LEU A 19 -3.68 -0.53 -20.73
C LEU A 19 -5.01 -0.80 -21.40
N MET A 20 -5.97 -1.23 -20.60
CA MET A 20 -7.34 -1.43 -21.05
C MET A 20 -8.18 -0.23 -20.59
N PHE A 21 -8.86 0.39 -21.57
CA PHE A 21 -9.85 1.42 -21.32
C PHE A 21 -11.23 0.78 -21.45
N SER A 22 -11.99 0.73 -20.36
CA SER A 22 -13.38 0.34 -20.41
C SER A 22 -14.26 1.57 -20.25
N GLN A 23 -15.13 1.82 -21.20
CA GLN A 23 -16.11 2.89 -21.15
C GLN A 23 -17.52 2.30 -21.20
N VAL A 24 -18.43 2.84 -20.39
CA VAL A 24 -19.84 2.59 -20.55
C VAL A 24 -20.34 3.49 -21.66
N THR A 25 -20.90 2.91 -22.71
CA THR A 25 -21.52 3.61 -23.84
C THR A 25 -23.03 3.27 -23.86
N ASP A 26 -23.79 3.98 -24.70
CA ASP A 26 -25.23 3.69 -24.90
C ASP A 26 -25.45 2.26 -25.44
N GLU A 27 -24.43 1.68 -26.08
CA GLU A 27 -24.45 0.30 -26.63
C GLU A 27 -23.91 -0.76 -25.66
N GLY A 28 -23.44 -0.36 -24.45
CA GLY A 28 -22.85 -1.23 -23.43
C GLY A 28 -21.38 -0.88 -23.13
N PHE A 29 -20.59 -1.89 -22.72
CA PHE A 29 -19.17 -1.69 -22.48
C PHE A 29 -18.37 -1.70 -23.79
N SER A 30 -17.50 -0.72 -23.95
CA SER A 30 -16.50 -0.67 -25.02
C SER A 30 -15.10 -0.77 -24.38
N ASP A 31 -14.34 -1.78 -24.75
CA ASP A 31 -12.97 -1.97 -24.30
C ASP A 31 -11.98 -1.66 -25.42
N ARG A 32 -10.99 -0.81 -25.09
CA ARG A 32 -9.86 -0.54 -25.97
C ARG A 32 -8.57 -0.91 -25.24
N VAL A 33 -7.71 -1.67 -25.91
CA VAL A 33 -6.39 -2.03 -25.39
C VAL A 33 -5.32 -1.25 -26.15
N GLU A 34 -4.48 -0.54 -25.39
CA GLU A 34 -3.25 0.10 -25.89
C GLU A 34 -2.06 -0.74 -25.44
N GLN A 35 -1.21 -1.19 -26.41
CA GLN A 35 -0.03 -2.00 -26.11
C GLN A 35 1.08 -1.74 -27.15
N PRO A 36 2.28 -1.28 -26.73
CA PRO A 36 2.59 -0.85 -25.37
C PRO A 36 1.87 0.46 -25.02
N THR A 37 1.51 0.59 -23.76
CA THR A 37 0.95 1.83 -23.25
C THR A 37 2.02 2.91 -23.16
N ASP A 38 1.70 4.13 -23.53
CA ASP A 38 2.52 5.29 -23.20
C ASP A 38 2.38 5.61 -21.70
N GLN A 39 3.32 5.12 -20.93
CA GLN A 39 3.30 5.25 -19.47
C GLN A 39 3.60 6.68 -18.99
N THR A 40 4.14 7.56 -19.84
CA THR A 40 4.38 8.97 -19.51
C THR A 40 3.08 9.73 -19.34
N LEU A 41 1.99 9.25 -19.90
CA LEU A 41 0.68 9.87 -19.86
C LEU A 41 -0.27 9.26 -18.80
N LEU A 42 0.15 8.22 -18.07
CA LEU A 42 -0.78 7.48 -17.19
C LEU A 42 -1.36 8.34 -16.08
N THR A 43 -0.53 9.12 -15.38
CA THR A 43 -0.99 9.99 -14.30
C THR A 43 -1.97 11.04 -14.83
N GLN A 44 -1.63 11.70 -15.94
CA GLN A 44 -2.50 12.69 -16.57
C GLN A 44 -3.83 12.08 -17.02
N ARG A 45 -3.80 10.96 -17.75
CA ARG A 45 -5.03 10.28 -18.22
C ARG A 45 -5.95 9.87 -17.08
N ALA A 46 -5.36 9.35 -15.98
CA ALA A 46 -6.13 8.99 -14.79
C ALA A 46 -6.74 10.24 -14.13
N THR A 47 -6.00 11.36 -14.10
CA THR A 47 -6.47 12.63 -13.58
C THR A 47 -7.64 13.17 -14.40
N ASP A 48 -7.50 13.20 -15.73
CA ASP A 48 -8.54 13.69 -16.66
C ASP A 48 -9.81 12.84 -16.53
N ALA A 49 -9.66 11.51 -16.45
CA ALA A 49 -10.79 10.61 -16.26
C ALA A 49 -11.48 10.80 -14.91
N ALA A 50 -10.71 11.05 -13.84
CA ALA A 50 -11.25 11.33 -12.51
C ALA A 50 -12.02 12.65 -12.47
N VAL A 51 -11.47 13.71 -13.07
CA VAL A 51 -12.12 15.03 -13.17
C VAL A 51 -13.42 14.92 -13.95
N ASP A 52 -13.41 14.27 -15.11
CA ASP A 52 -14.61 14.04 -15.94
C ASP A 52 -15.67 13.21 -15.18
N PHE A 53 -15.23 12.15 -14.46
CA PHE A 53 -16.12 11.36 -13.62
C PHE A 53 -16.80 12.21 -12.53
N ILE A 54 -16.05 13.04 -11.82
CA ILE A 54 -16.58 13.94 -10.78
C ILE A 54 -17.63 14.88 -11.38
N GLN A 55 -17.30 15.55 -12.50
CA GLN A 55 -18.21 16.48 -13.16
C GLN A 55 -19.55 15.85 -13.55
N ARG A 56 -19.51 14.59 -14.03
CA ARG A 56 -20.73 13.87 -14.43
C ARG A 56 -21.50 13.29 -13.23
N SER A 57 -20.83 13.02 -12.12
CA SER A 57 -21.42 12.27 -10.98
C SER A 57 -21.80 13.14 -9.79
N ALA A 58 -21.38 14.40 -9.74
CA ALA A 58 -21.55 15.28 -8.57
C ALA A 58 -23.01 15.62 -8.23
N SER A 59 -23.97 15.33 -9.10
CA SER A 59 -25.39 15.49 -8.82
C SER A 59 -25.97 14.41 -7.91
N GLY A 60 -25.22 13.35 -7.61
CA GLY A 60 -25.61 12.23 -6.74
C GLY A 60 -24.41 11.70 -5.95
N PRO A 61 -24.63 10.67 -5.11
CA PRO A 61 -23.56 10.00 -4.42
C PRO A 61 -22.59 9.32 -5.39
N PHE A 62 -21.28 9.46 -5.14
CA PHE A 62 -20.27 8.76 -5.94
C PHE A 62 -19.16 8.18 -5.05
N PHE A 63 -18.48 7.18 -5.57
CA PHE A 63 -17.26 6.60 -5.02
C PHE A 63 -16.21 6.53 -6.12
N LEU A 64 -15.07 7.20 -5.90
CA LEU A 64 -13.94 7.19 -6.82
C LEU A 64 -12.76 6.49 -6.14
N TYR A 65 -12.29 5.39 -6.70
CA TYR A 65 -11.03 4.74 -6.33
C TYR A 65 -9.99 4.99 -7.42
N MET A 66 -8.92 5.69 -7.06
CA MET A 66 -7.89 6.11 -8.00
C MET A 66 -6.52 5.56 -7.63
N PRO A 67 -6.20 4.32 -8.03
CA PRO A 67 -4.91 3.70 -7.78
C PRO A 67 -3.90 4.19 -8.81
N TYR A 68 -3.03 5.14 -8.42
CA TYR A 68 -1.93 5.56 -9.27
C TYR A 68 -0.94 4.42 -9.49
N SER A 69 -0.46 4.24 -10.72
CA SER A 69 0.64 3.33 -11.04
C SER A 69 2.00 3.88 -10.59
N MET A 70 2.13 5.20 -10.49
CA MET A 70 3.27 5.92 -9.95
C MET A 70 3.08 6.15 -8.43
N PRO A 71 4.16 6.25 -7.64
CA PRO A 71 5.59 6.28 -8.00
C PRO A 71 6.27 4.90 -8.04
N HIS A 72 5.59 3.83 -8.44
CA HIS A 72 6.22 2.52 -8.59
C HIS A 72 7.20 2.52 -9.78
N ALA A 73 8.43 2.04 -9.57
CA ALA A 73 9.40 1.93 -10.65
C ALA A 73 9.00 0.85 -11.68
N PRO A 74 9.24 1.06 -12.99
CA PRO A 74 9.98 2.18 -13.60
C PRO A 74 9.21 3.50 -13.53
N LEU A 75 9.94 4.59 -13.31
CA LEU A 75 9.35 5.92 -13.13
C LEU A 75 9.09 6.60 -14.46
N PHE A 76 7.83 6.86 -14.75
CA PHE A 76 7.37 7.66 -15.88
C PHE A 76 6.67 8.92 -15.38
N ARG A 77 6.84 10.04 -16.07
CA ARG A 77 6.17 11.30 -15.84
C ARG A 77 5.94 11.99 -17.19
N SER A 78 4.95 12.87 -17.23
CA SER A 78 4.70 13.67 -18.41
C SER A 78 5.80 14.69 -18.67
N ASP A 79 5.91 15.17 -19.89
CA ASP A 79 6.91 16.17 -20.29
C ASP A 79 6.84 17.45 -19.45
N ALA A 80 5.64 17.82 -18.97
CA ALA A 80 5.43 18.96 -18.11
C ALA A 80 6.16 18.89 -16.78
N PHE A 81 6.47 17.68 -16.28
CA PHE A 81 7.13 17.46 -15.01
C PHE A 81 8.59 17.00 -15.15
N VAL A 82 9.13 16.91 -16.36
CA VAL A 82 10.53 16.54 -16.58
C VAL A 82 11.47 17.62 -16.04
N GLY A 83 12.24 17.30 -14.98
CA GLY A 83 13.16 18.23 -14.33
C GLY A 83 12.48 19.32 -13.50
N HIS A 84 11.22 19.13 -13.13
CA HIS A 84 10.45 20.07 -12.32
C HIS A 84 10.94 20.06 -10.87
N SER A 85 11.21 18.90 -10.33
CA SER A 85 11.60 18.71 -8.93
C SER A 85 13.11 18.71 -8.72
N LEU A 86 13.56 19.30 -7.61
CA LEU A 86 14.92 19.14 -7.11
C LEU A 86 15.23 17.70 -6.63
N GLY A 87 14.21 16.90 -6.36
CA GLY A 87 14.31 15.50 -5.99
C GLY A 87 14.55 14.53 -7.16
N GLY A 88 14.87 15.06 -8.35
CA GLY A 88 15.11 14.28 -9.55
C GLY A 88 13.85 13.58 -10.06
N ARG A 89 13.99 12.49 -10.80
CA ARG A 89 12.87 11.78 -11.43
C ARG A 89 11.80 11.32 -10.43
N TYR A 90 12.19 10.84 -9.26
CA TYR A 90 11.24 10.45 -8.23
C TYR A 90 10.43 11.66 -7.73
N GLY A 91 11.12 12.78 -7.51
CA GLY A 91 10.47 14.04 -7.16
C GLY A 91 9.53 14.54 -8.25
N ASP A 92 9.93 14.51 -9.53
CA ASP A 92 9.08 14.87 -10.67
C ASP A 92 7.75 14.09 -10.64
N VAL A 93 7.84 12.77 -10.44
CA VAL A 93 6.67 11.88 -10.38
C VAL A 93 5.75 12.20 -9.19
N VAL A 94 6.35 12.47 -8.02
CA VAL A 94 5.57 12.81 -6.81
C VAL A 94 4.87 14.17 -6.99
N GLU A 95 5.54 15.15 -7.59
CA GLU A 95 4.95 16.46 -7.87
C GLU A 95 3.83 16.37 -8.93
N GLU A 96 3.92 15.47 -9.90
CA GLU A 96 2.83 15.19 -10.84
C GLU A 96 1.61 14.56 -10.15
N ILE A 97 1.82 13.65 -9.20
CA ILE A 97 0.74 13.09 -8.38
C ILE A 97 0.10 14.19 -7.51
N ASP A 98 0.91 15.06 -6.90
CA ASP A 98 0.43 16.17 -6.10
C ASP A 98 -0.46 17.13 -6.93
N ALA A 99 -0.01 17.49 -8.13
CA ALA A 99 -0.78 18.28 -9.07
C ALA A 99 -2.09 17.59 -9.48
N SER A 100 -2.07 16.27 -9.66
CA SER A 100 -3.26 15.47 -9.94
C SER A 100 -4.27 15.52 -8.80
N VAL A 101 -3.81 15.35 -7.55
CA VAL A 101 -4.66 15.48 -6.35
C VAL A 101 -5.26 16.89 -6.27
N GLY A 102 -4.47 17.93 -6.57
CA GLY A 102 -4.95 19.31 -6.67
C GLY A 102 -6.05 19.48 -7.72
N ALA A 103 -5.89 18.90 -8.90
CA ALA A 103 -6.90 18.95 -9.96
C ALA A 103 -8.21 18.26 -9.55
N ILE A 104 -8.13 17.11 -8.89
CA ILE A 104 -9.28 16.37 -8.35
C ILE A 104 -9.99 17.19 -7.27
N HIS A 105 -9.24 17.76 -6.31
CA HIS A 105 -9.78 18.65 -5.29
C HIS A 105 -10.54 19.83 -5.91
N ASN A 106 -9.93 20.52 -6.88
CA ASN A 106 -10.54 21.66 -7.56
C ASN A 106 -11.82 21.26 -8.32
N ALA A 107 -11.86 20.08 -8.91
CA ALA A 107 -13.06 19.58 -9.59
C ALA A 107 -14.21 19.32 -8.59
N ILE A 108 -13.93 18.76 -7.41
CA ILE A 108 -14.92 18.55 -6.35
C ILE A 108 -15.42 19.90 -5.80
N GLU A 109 -14.51 20.86 -5.60
CA GLU A 109 -14.86 22.22 -5.15
C GLU A 109 -15.73 22.95 -6.18
N ALA A 110 -15.32 22.93 -7.45
CA ALA A 110 -16.07 23.55 -8.55
C ALA A 110 -17.46 22.94 -8.75
N ALA A 111 -17.62 21.65 -8.44
CA ALA A 111 -18.90 20.96 -8.43
C ALA A 111 -19.77 21.31 -7.20
N GLY A 112 -19.25 22.06 -6.21
CA GLY A 112 -19.96 22.51 -5.02
C GLY A 112 -20.26 21.40 -4.00
N VAL A 113 -19.50 20.32 -4.03
CA VAL A 113 -19.74 19.13 -3.17
C VAL A 113 -18.59 18.84 -2.19
N LEU A 114 -17.60 19.74 -2.08
CA LEU A 114 -16.41 19.54 -1.27
C LEU A 114 -16.73 19.32 0.21
N ASP A 115 -17.67 20.08 0.76
CA ASP A 115 -18.10 19.96 2.17
C ASP A 115 -18.83 18.62 2.48
N ASN A 116 -19.24 17.90 1.45
CA ASN A 116 -19.89 16.60 1.55
C ASN A 116 -19.06 15.48 0.91
N THR A 117 -17.75 15.66 0.80
CA THR A 117 -16.85 14.67 0.21
C THR A 117 -15.67 14.39 1.11
N LEU A 118 -15.48 13.12 1.46
CA LEU A 118 -14.26 12.63 2.10
C LEU A 118 -13.22 12.30 1.03
N ILE A 119 -12.07 12.96 1.09
CA ILE A 119 -10.90 12.63 0.29
C ILE A 119 -9.90 11.86 1.16
N VAL A 120 -9.48 10.68 0.72
CA VAL A 120 -8.45 9.89 1.38
C VAL A 120 -7.26 9.75 0.45
N PHE A 121 -6.10 10.21 0.89
CA PHE A 121 -4.82 10.00 0.19
C PHE A 121 -3.94 9.08 1.02
N THR A 122 -3.44 8.00 0.43
CA THR A 122 -2.59 7.04 1.11
C THR A 122 -1.68 6.29 0.12
N SER A 123 -0.84 5.41 0.63
CA SER A 123 0.00 4.49 -0.16
C SER A 123 -0.26 3.06 0.26
N ASP A 124 0.07 2.10 -0.60
CA ASP A 124 -0.08 0.67 -0.35
C ASP A 124 1.05 0.09 0.52
N ASN A 125 2.26 0.63 0.40
CA ASN A 125 3.45 0.20 1.15
C ASN A 125 4.52 1.31 1.21
N GLY A 126 5.55 1.05 2.00
CA GLY A 126 6.71 1.94 2.07
C GLY A 126 7.58 1.95 0.81
N PRO A 127 8.65 2.77 0.79
CA PRO A 127 9.51 2.98 -0.38
C PRO A 127 10.28 1.73 -0.78
N TRP A 128 10.53 1.58 -2.08
CA TRP A 128 11.31 0.46 -2.60
C TRP A 128 12.81 0.76 -2.61
N LEU A 129 13.45 0.66 -1.45
CA LEU A 129 14.85 1.07 -1.22
C LEU A 129 15.87 0.40 -2.15
N PHE A 130 15.56 -0.78 -2.69
CA PHE A 130 16.38 -1.43 -3.71
C PHE A 130 16.56 -0.56 -4.95
N MET A 131 15.60 0.30 -5.26
CA MET A 131 15.64 1.23 -6.40
C MET A 131 16.42 2.52 -6.11
N ARG A 132 16.97 2.68 -4.90
CA ARG A 132 17.79 3.84 -4.47
C ARG A 132 17.06 5.16 -4.72
N GLU A 133 17.66 6.10 -5.50
CA GLU A 133 17.09 7.42 -5.78
C GLU A 133 15.71 7.35 -6.48
N GLU A 134 15.40 6.23 -7.14
CA GLU A 134 14.11 6.02 -7.82
C GLU A 134 13.10 5.24 -6.96
N GLY A 135 13.48 4.87 -5.75
CA GLY A 135 12.63 4.08 -4.84
C GLY A 135 11.98 4.88 -3.73
N GLY A 136 12.33 6.16 -3.58
CA GLY A 136 11.92 6.99 -2.46
C GLY A 136 12.68 6.68 -1.16
N VAL A 137 12.27 7.31 -0.07
CA VAL A 137 12.89 7.17 1.25
C VAL A 137 11.83 7.00 2.34
N ALA A 138 12.15 6.21 3.37
CA ALA A 138 11.27 6.00 4.53
C ALA A 138 11.45 7.07 5.64
N GLY A 139 12.27 8.09 5.40
CA GLY A 139 12.59 9.10 6.42
C GLY A 139 13.26 8.48 7.65
N LEU A 140 12.64 8.66 8.81
CA LEU A 140 13.14 8.12 10.08
C LEU A 140 12.82 6.63 10.29
N LEU A 141 11.97 6.03 9.44
CA LEU A 141 11.49 4.66 9.62
C LEU A 141 12.53 3.65 9.11
N ARG A 142 12.59 2.50 9.75
CA ARG A 142 13.55 1.44 9.38
C ARG A 142 13.09 0.68 8.15
N ASN A 143 14.03 0.41 7.23
CA ASN A 143 13.82 -0.36 6.00
C ASN A 143 12.73 0.21 5.07
N GLY A 144 12.12 -0.63 4.24
CA GLY A 144 11.14 -0.25 3.22
C GLY A 144 10.32 -1.42 2.73
N LYS A 145 9.73 -1.27 1.56
CA LYS A 145 8.85 -2.23 0.87
C LYS A 145 9.33 -3.67 1.02
N GLY A 146 8.39 -4.56 1.36
CA GLY A 146 8.63 -6.00 1.51
C GLY A 146 9.14 -6.41 2.89
N THR A 147 9.33 -5.47 3.83
CA THR A 147 9.71 -5.78 5.21
C THR A 147 8.56 -5.52 6.18
N THR A 148 8.66 -6.09 7.38
CA THR A 148 7.72 -5.83 8.47
C THR A 148 8.19 -4.74 9.43
N PHE A 149 9.31 -4.07 9.14
CA PHE A 149 9.73 -2.86 9.83
C PHE A 149 8.82 -1.68 9.46
N GLU A 150 8.80 -0.64 10.31
CA GLU A 150 7.92 0.52 10.10
C GLU A 150 8.07 1.13 8.71
N GLY A 151 9.29 1.23 8.17
CA GLY A 151 9.51 1.76 6.82
C GLY A 151 8.91 0.93 5.69
N GLY A 152 8.57 -0.35 5.95
CA GLY A 152 7.91 -1.20 4.97
C GLY A 152 6.39 -1.12 4.97
N VAL A 153 5.80 -0.78 6.12
CA VAL A 153 4.36 -0.94 6.36
C VAL A 153 3.65 0.35 6.79
N ARG A 154 4.37 1.31 7.37
CA ARG A 154 3.81 2.60 7.77
C ARG A 154 3.91 3.59 6.63
N VAL A 155 2.76 4.07 6.17
CA VAL A 155 2.62 4.96 5.02
C VAL A 155 1.98 6.29 5.43
N PRO A 156 2.27 7.39 4.69
CA PRO A 156 1.52 8.62 4.86
C PRO A 156 0.06 8.38 4.52
N THR A 157 -0.84 8.92 5.36
CA THR A 157 -2.28 8.85 5.13
C THR A 157 -2.92 10.15 5.55
N VAL A 158 -3.76 10.72 4.68
CA VAL A 158 -4.50 11.95 4.91
C VAL A 158 -5.98 11.65 4.72
N PHE A 159 -6.78 12.06 5.70
CA PHE A 159 -8.23 12.13 5.60
C PHE A 159 -8.61 13.61 5.55
N TYR A 160 -9.23 14.05 4.48
CA TYR A 160 -9.62 15.43 4.27
C TYR A 160 -11.12 15.52 4.01
N TRP A 161 -11.81 16.20 4.93
CA TRP A 161 -13.24 16.48 4.82
C TRP A 161 -13.51 17.82 5.50
N PRO A 162 -13.59 18.93 4.77
CA PRO A 162 -13.74 20.26 5.35
C PRO A 162 -14.96 20.36 6.26
N GLY A 163 -14.78 21.02 7.40
CA GLY A 163 -15.86 21.19 8.38
C GLY A 163 -16.28 19.95 9.16
N THR A 164 -15.83 18.75 8.74
CA THR A 164 -16.22 17.46 9.34
C THR A 164 -15.06 16.77 10.05
N VAL A 165 -13.92 16.61 9.40
CA VAL A 165 -12.70 16.05 10.00
C VAL A 165 -11.81 17.19 10.50
N LYS A 166 -11.43 17.14 11.79
CA LYS A 166 -10.57 18.16 12.40
C LYS A 166 -9.15 18.09 11.88
N PRO A 167 -8.48 19.23 11.63
CA PRO A 167 -7.06 19.25 11.31
C PRO A 167 -6.23 18.79 12.52
N GLU A 168 -5.60 17.62 12.44
CA GLU A 168 -4.73 17.08 13.49
C GLU A 168 -3.75 16.05 12.96
N VAL A 169 -2.73 15.74 13.75
CA VAL A 169 -1.80 14.62 13.50
C VAL A 169 -2.17 13.46 14.41
N VAL A 170 -2.62 12.36 13.81
CA VAL A 170 -3.05 11.15 14.50
C VAL A 170 -1.90 10.16 14.55
N SER A 171 -1.57 9.67 15.74
CA SER A 171 -0.54 8.63 15.96
C SER A 171 -1.11 7.26 16.30
N ASP A 172 -2.43 7.14 16.31
CA ASP A 172 -3.11 5.87 16.55
C ASP A 172 -2.92 4.91 15.37
N ILE A 173 -3.17 3.63 15.60
CA ILE A 173 -3.08 2.63 14.54
C ILE A 173 -4.33 2.74 13.66
N GLY A 174 -4.11 2.76 12.35
CA GLY A 174 -5.11 2.51 11.32
C GLY A 174 -4.53 1.54 10.29
N SER A 175 -5.37 0.83 9.60
CA SER A 175 -4.99 -0.08 8.50
C SER A 175 -5.72 0.30 7.23
N ALA A 176 -5.10 0.05 6.07
CA ALA A 176 -5.77 0.22 4.78
C ALA A 176 -7.05 -0.63 4.67
N THR A 177 -7.10 -1.79 5.37
CA THR A 177 -8.32 -2.60 5.45
C THR A 177 -9.47 -1.89 6.16
N ASP A 178 -9.17 -0.99 7.10
CA ASP A 178 -10.17 -0.26 7.89
C ASP A 178 -10.95 0.74 7.04
N LEU A 179 -10.40 1.17 5.91
CA LEU A 179 -11.11 2.05 4.96
C LEU A 179 -12.43 1.43 4.52
N PHE A 180 -12.47 0.11 4.32
CA PHE A 180 -13.70 -0.58 3.92
C PHE A 180 -14.81 -0.40 4.95
N SER A 181 -14.59 -0.81 6.21
CA SER A 181 -15.62 -0.68 7.27
C SER A 181 -15.93 0.77 7.60
N THR A 182 -14.94 1.67 7.52
CA THR A 182 -15.13 3.10 7.75
C THR A 182 -16.04 3.72 6.69
N VAL A 183 -15.80 3.44 5.41
CA VAL A 183 -16.65 3.95 4.32
C VAL A 183 -18.07 3.40 4.44
N MET A 184 -18.21 2.10 4.73
CA MET A 184 -19.53 1.48 4.93
C MET A 184 -20.31 2.18 6.06
N ALA A 185 -19.67 2.41 7.21
CA ALA A 185 -20.28 3.12 8.33
C ALA A 185 -20.69 4.57 7.97
N LEU A 186 -19.81 5.31 7.26
CA LEU A 186 -20.09 6.68 6.83
C LEU A 186 -21.27 6.80 5.87
N VAL A 187 -21.52 5.77 5.04
CA VAL A 187 -22.69 5.74 4.12
C VAL A 187 -23.91 5.04 4.73
N GLY A 188 -23.85 4.65 6.01
CA GLY A 188 -24.98 4.03 6.72
C GLY A 188 -25.27 2.58 6.31
N VAL A 189 -24.27 1.84 5.87
CA VAL A 189 -24.36 0.44 5.46
C VAL A 189 -23.54 -0.42 6.42
N ASP A 190 -24.12 -1.52 6.90
CA ASP A 190 -23.39 -2.45 7.76
C ASP A 190 -22.30 -3.18 7.00
N ALA A 191 -21.08 -3.18 7.57
CA ALA A 191 -20.00 -4.00 7.04
C ALA A 191 -20.27 -5.48 7.34
N PRO A 192 -19.83 -6.42 6.45
CA PRO A 192 -19.92 -7.84 6.71
C PRO A 192 -19.28 -8.23 8.04
N SER A 193 -19.91 -9.12 8.82
CA SER A 193 -19.39 -9.56 10.12
C SER A 193 -18.07 -10.35 10.03
N ALA A 194 -17.77 -10.94 8.88
CA ALA A 194 -16.54 -11.71 8.63
C ALA A 194 -15.48 -10.83 7.95
N THR A 195 -15.06 -9.76 8.62
CA THR A 195 -13.98 -8.87 8.15
C THR A 195 -12.99 -8.57 9.26
N ASP A 196 -11.71 -8.41 8.89
CA ASP A 196 -10.66 -7.91 9.79
C ASP A 196 -10.63 -6.37 9.87
N ALA A 197 -11.46 -5.68 9.07
CA ALA A 197 -11.57 -4.24 9.02
C ALA A 197 -12.33 -3.68 10.24
N LEU A 198 -11.86 -2.57 10.78
CA LEU A 198 -12.51 -1.84 11.87
C LEU A 198 -13.01 -0.49 11.36
N ASP A 199 -14.10 -0.01 11.94
CA ASP A 199 -14.64 1.31 11.62
C ASP A 199 -13.84 2.41 12.34
N LEU A 200 -13.13 3.26 11.59
CA LEU A 200 -12.37 4.40 12.11
C LEU A 200 -13.22 5.69 12.24
N SER A 201 -14.50 5.68 11.83
CA SER A 201 -15.33 6.88 11.83
C SER A 201 -15.44 7.54 13.22
N PRO A 202 -15.50 6.82 14.37
CA PRO A 202 -15.50 7.45 15.68
C PRO A 202 -14.21 8.25 15.97
N ARG A 203 -13.07 7.81 15.39
CA ARG A 203 -11.80 8.53 15.52
C ARG A 203 -11.71 9.72 14.56
N LEU A 204 -12.24 9.58 13.36
CA LEU A 204 -12.22 10.62 12.33
C LEU A 204 -13.18 11.77 12.63
N LEU A 205 -14.38 11.47 13.13
CA LEU A 205 -15.46 12.45 13.36
C LEU A 205 -15.54 12.95 14.79
N GLY A 206 -14.78 12.35 15.72
CA GLY A 206 -14.84 12.65 17.15
C GLY A 206 -13.46 12.73 17.80
N ASP A 207 -13.48 12.75 19.14
CA ASP A 207 -12.27 12.79 19.97
C ASP A 207 -11.91 11.39 20.53
N GLY A 208 -12.51 10.33 20.00
CA GLY A 208 -12.26 8.94 20.41
C GLY A 208 -10.87 8.46 19.97
N ALA A 209 -10.35 7.43 20.65
CA ALA A 209 -9.18 6.70 20.17
C ALA A 209 -9.54 5.80 18.96
N SER A 210 -8.55 5.42 18.17
CA SER A 210 -8.77 4.40 17.16
C SER A 210 -9.23 3.07 17.79
N PRO A 211 -10.24 2.41 17.23
CA PRO A 211 -10.64 1.09 17.69
C PRO A 211 -9.57 0.01 17.42
N ARG A 212 -8.64 0.28 16.49
CA ARG A 212 -7.51 -0.60 16.22
C ARG A 212 -6.37 -0.34 17.20
N THR A 213 -6.25 -1.20 18.18
CA THR A 213 -5.20 -1.12 19.21
C THR A 213 -4.03 -2.07 18.94
N GLU A 214 -4.24 -3.05 18.02
CA GLU A 214 -3.29 -4.11 17.72
C GLU A 214 -3.15 -4.32 16.21
N MET A 215 -1.94 -4.77 15.77
CA MET A 215 -1.65 -5.07 14.38
C MET A 215 -0.66 -6.22 14.24
N PRO A 216 -1.06 -7.37 13.66
CA PRO A 216 -0.16 -8.44 13.30
C PRO A 216 0.52 -8.14 11.96
N TYR A 217 1.82 -8.47 11.84
CA TYR A 217 2.59 -8.30 10.60
C TYR A 217 3.06 -9.65 10.09
N TYR A 218 2.58 -10.03 8.92
CA TYR A 218 2.87 -11.28 8.25
C TYR A 218 3.74 -11.09 7.02
N ARG A 219 4.58 -12.10 6.72
CA ARG A 219 5.15 -12.32 5.39
C ARG A 219 4.78 -13.73 4.95
N GLY A 220 4.02 -13.84 3.86
CA GLY A 220 3.32 -15.08 3.55
C GLY A 220 2.45 -15.52 4.73
N GLY A 221 2.47 -16.78 5.10
CA GLY A 221 1.74 -17.33 6.24
C GLY A 221 2.45 -17.21 7.60
N THR A 222 3.59 -16.52 7.69
CA THR A 222 4.39 -16.44 8.91
C THR A 222 4.27 -15.10 9.60
N LEU A 223 3.96 -15.11 10.91
CA LEU A 223 3.93 -13.91 11.75
C LEU A 223 5.37 -13.47 12.08
N TYR A 224 5.75 -12.28 11.63
CA TYR A 224 7.08 -11.68 11.83
C TYR A 224 7.12 -10.73 13.01
N ALA A 225 6.07 -9.92 13.17
CA ALA A 225 5.99 -8.96 14.25
C ALA A 225 4.53 -8.74 14.69
N TYR A 226 4.37 -8.15 15.87
CA TYR A 226 3.08 -7.77 16.41
C TYR A 226 3.19 -6.40 17.08
N ARG A 227 2.25 -5.50 16.78
CA ARG A 227 2.16 -4.18 17.42
C ARG A 227 0.96 -4.14 18.35
N LYS A 228 1.15 -3.59 19.54
CA LYS A 228 0.10 -3.29 20.51
C LYS A 228 0.32 -1.88 21.05
N GLY A 229 -0.58 -0.98 20.71
CA GLY A 229 -0.42 0.44 21.02
C GLY A 229 0.90 1.02 20.47
N PRO A 230 1.75 1.63 21.32
CA PRO A 230 3.03 2.19 20.90
C PRO A 230 4.16 1.15 20.81
N TRP A 231 3.93 -0.10 21.20
CA TRP A 231 4.93 -1.16 21.26
C TRP A 231 4.84 -2.07 20.07
N LYS A 232 6.00 -2.44 19.52
CA LYS A 232 6.12 -3.43 18.46
C LYS A 232 7.16 -4.47 18.80
N MET A 233 6.78 -5.72 18.70
CA MET A 233 7.62 -6.87 19.02
C MET A 233 7.89 -7.68 17.75
N HIS A 234 9.17 -7.92 17.45
CA HIS A 234 9.60 -8.77 16.35
C HIS A 234 9.97 -10.16 16.84
N PHE A 235 9.48 -11.18 16.15
CA PHE A 235 9.85 -12.60 16.30
C PHE A 235 10.85 -13.01 15.24
N ILE A 236 10.76 -12.40 14.05
CA ILE A 236 11.62 -12.62 12.91
C ILE A 236 12.00 -11.23 12.36
N THR A 237 13.28 -11.06 12.09
CA THR A 237 13.79 -9.90 11.36
C THR A 237 14.29 -10.35 9.99
N GLU A 238 13.94 -9.60 8.95
CA GLU A 238 14.38 -9.88 7.59
C GLU A 238 14.26 -8.63 6.72
N GLY A 239 15.27 -8.38 5.92
CA GLY A 239 15.22 -7.41 4.85
C GLY A 239 14.40 -7.89 3.66
N ALA A 240 14.47 -7.16 2.57
CA ALA A 240 13.76 -7.54 1.33
C ALA A 240 14.61 -7.22 0.11
N TYR A 241 14.35 -7.91 -1.00
CA TYR A 241 15.02 -7.68 -2.29
C TYR A 241 16.56 -7.77 -2.24
N GLY A 242 17.11 -8.64 -1.36
CA GLY A 242 18.54 -8.79 -1.15
C GLY A 242 19.20 -7.68 -0.31
N LEU A 243 18.40 -6.81 0.30
CA LEU A 243 18.87 -5.81 1.26
C LEU A 243 18.82 -6.40 2.68
N PRO A 244 19.76 -6.00 3.58
CA PRO A 244 19.79 -6.49 4.96
C PRO A 244 18.57 -6.02 5.78
N PRO A 245 18.37 -6.64 6.96
CA PRO A 245 19.12 -7.77 7.52
C PRO A 245 18.80 -9.11 6.83
N GLU A 246 19.68 -10.10 6.97
CA GLU A 246 19.34 -11.48 6.63
C GLU A 246 18.20 -11.98 7.53
N ARG A 247 17.50 -13.03 7.08
CA ARG A 247 16.41 -13.61 7.86
C ARG A 247 16.96 -14.25 9.14
N LEU A 248 16.50 -13.75 10.26
CA LEU A 248 16.85 -14.24 11.59
C LEU A 248 15.60 -14.50 12.41
N GLN A 249 15.41 -15.74 12.83
CA GLN A 249 14.45 -16.13 13.86
C GLN A 249 15.06 -15.77 15.21
N LEU A 250 14.42 -14.88 15.96
CA LEU A 250 14.92 -14.44 17.25
C LEU A 250 14.57 -15.47 18.33
N GLU A 251 15.56 -15.90 19.12
CA GLU A 251 15.34 -16.73 20.29
C GLU A 251 14.55 -16.00 21.38
N VAL A 252 14.92 -14.73 21.59
CA VAL A 252 14.19 -13.78 22.43
C VAL A 252 13.62 -12.69 21.51
N PRO A 253 12.30 -12.46 21.49
CA PRO A 253 11.70 -11.42 20.68
C PRO A 253 12.26 -10.03 21.02
N ALA A 254 12.52 -9.21 20.01
CA ALA A 254 12.97 -7.84 20.19
C ALA A 254 11.77 -6.88 20.31
N LEU A 255 11.81 -5.95 21.28
CA LEU A 255 10.74 -5.01 21.58
C LEU A 255 11.18 -3.57 21.31
N TYR A 256 10.34 -2.81 20.61
CA TYR A 256 10.58 -1.41 20.27
C TYR A 256 9.40 -0.53 20.69
N HIS A 257 9.70 0.71 21.15
CA HIS A 257 8.70 1.71 21.48
C HIS A 257 8.58 2.74 20.36
N LEU A 258 7.66 2.57 19.43
CA LEU A 258 7.59 3.30 18.15
C LEU A 258 7.43 4.83 18.26
N ARG A 259 6.85 5.36 19.34
CA ARG A 259 6.75 6.83 19.55
C ARG A 259 8.09 7.45 19.95
N ARG A 260 8.99 6.67 20.57
CA ARG A 260 10.33 7.13 21.03
C ARG A 260 11.43 6.71 20.07
N ASP A 261 11.23 5.57 19.42
CA ASP A 261 12.17 4.94 18.47
C ASP A 261 11.41 4.45 17.23
N PRO A 262 10.96 5.38 16.36
CA PRO A 262 10.27 5.00 15.12
C PRO A 262 11.17 4.25 14.12
N ALA A 263 12.49 4.31 14.36
CA ALA A 263 13.49 3.62 13.56
C ALA A 263 13.77 2.18 14.02
N GLU A 264 13.12 1.71 15.10
CA GLU A 264 13.27 0.33 15.62
C GLU A 264 14.75 -0.04 15.82
N ARG A 265 15.51 0.86 16.49
CA ARG A 265 16.97 0.74 16.66
C ARG A 265 17.37 0.17 18.01
N PHE A 266 16.56 0.41 19.04
CA PHE A 266 16.90 0.11 20.43
C PHE A 266 15.93 -0.94 20.96
N ASP A 267 16.41 -2.19 21.02
CA ASP A 267 15.68 -3.27 21.68
C ASP A 267 15.62 -3.02 23.18
N VAL A 268 14.41 -2.95 23.70
CA VAL A 268 14.14 -2.69 25.11
C VAL A 268 13.42 -3.86 25.79
N ALA A 269 13.38 -5.04 25.18
CA ALA A 269 12.66 -6.21 25.70
C ALA A 269 13.06 -6.55 27.15
N ALA A 270 14.37 -6.51 27.46
CA ALA A 270 14.86 -6.76 28.82
C ALA A 270 14.44 -5.74 29.85
N GLN A 271 14.07 -4.50 29.43
CA GLN A 271 13.65 -3.42 30.31
C GLN A 271 12.14 -3.43 30.59
N TYR A 272 11.35 -4.11 29.76
CA TYR A 272 9.88 -4.13 29.81
C TYR A 272 9.33 -5.56 29.69
N PRO A 273 9.72 -6.50 30.59
CA PRO A 273 9.29 -7.90 30.51
C PRO A 273 7.77 -8.06 30.63
N GLU A 274 7.09 -7.17 31.34
CA GLU A 274 5.62 -7.14 31.43
C GLU A 274 4.95 -6.83 30.09
N VAL A 275 5.53 -5.93 29.30
CA VAL A 275 5.03 -5.60 27.96
C VAL A 275 5.26 -6.77 27.00
N VAL A 276 6.43 -7.42 27.09
CA VAL A 276 6.72 -8.64 26.34
C VAL A 276 5.68 -9.72 26.63
N ALA A 277 5.37 -9.98 27.90
CA ALA A 277 4.38 -10.97 28.32
C ALA A 277 2.96 -10.60 27.81
N ASP A 278 2.57 -9.34 27.90
CA ASP A 278 1.27 -8.86 27.40
C ASP A 278 1.12 -9.03 25.89
N ILE A 279 2.16 -8.70 25.09
CA ILE A 279 2.12 -8.90 23.64
C ILE A 279 2.16 -10.40 23.29
N GLN A 280 2.91 -11.21 24.02
CA GLN A 280 2.90 -12.67 23.80
C GLN A 280 1.52 -13.27 24.06
N ALA A 281 0.81 -12.81 25.09
CA ALA A 281 -0.56 -13.22 25.36
C ALA A 281 -1.52 -12.79 24.23
N ALA A 282 -1.40 -11.55 23.73
CA ALA A 282 -2.18 -11.05 22.59
C ALA A 282 -1.92 -11.89 21.32
N VAL A 283 -0.66 -12.22 21.05
CA VAL A 283 -0.28 -13.10 19.92
C VAL A 283 -0.88 -14.50 20.07
N ALA A 284 -0.88 -15.07 21.28
CA ALA A 284 -1.48 -16.38 21.52
C ALA A 284 -3.01 -16.33 21.26
N ALA A 285 -3.69 -15.28 21.74
CA ALA A 285 -5.11 -15.06 21.49
C ALA A 285 -5.41 -14.89 20.00
N HIS A 286 -4.61 -14.05 19.31
CA HIS A 286 -4.73 -13.84 17.87
C HIS A 286 -4.61 -15.18 17.11
N ARG A 287 -3.59 -15.98 17.40
CA ARG A 287 -3.40 -17.28 16.74
C ARG A 287 -4.53 -18.27 17.00
N ALA A 288 -5.09 -18.26 18.22
CA ALA A 288 -6.21 -19.14 18.56
C ALA A 288 -7.52 -18.77 17.81
N GLY A 289 -7.68 -17.49 17.45
CA GLY A 289 -8.83 -17.00 16.69
C GLY A 289 -8.69 -17.08 15.18
N LEU A 290 -7.50 -17.48 14.65
CA LEU A 290 -7.29 -17.50 13.20
C LEU A 290 -7.98 -18.69 12.54
N THR A 291 -8.73 -18.39 11.47
CA THR A 291 -9.09 -19.36 10.46
C THR A 291 -8.14 -19.22 9.28
N ILE A 292 -7.15 -20.10 9.20
CA ILE A 292 -6.13 -20.04 8.16
C ILE A 292 -6.73 -20.60 6.86
N ALA A 293 -7.00 -19.71 5.90
CA ALA A 293 -7.32 -20.13 4.55
C ALA A 293 -6.04 -20.55 3.80
N PRO A 294 -6.08 -21.60 2.95
CA PRO A 294 -4.93 -21.95 2.12
C PRO A 294 -4.60 -20.77 1.20
N PRO A 295 -3.31 -20.38 1.06
CA PRO A 295 -2.89 -19.29 0.19
C PRO A 295 -3.14 -19.67 -1.27
N LEU A 296 -4.23 -19.19 -1.85
CA LEU A 296 -4.68 -19.55 -3.19
C LEU A 296 -3.61 -19.27 -4.26
N PHE A 297 -2.83 -18.20 -4.08
CA PHE A 297 -1.77 -17.83 -5.02
C PHE A 297 -0.60 -18.82 -4.93
N ASP A 298 -0.16 -19.18 -3.75
CA ASP A 298 0.93 -20.15 -3.54
C ASP A 298 0.53 -21.55 -4.02
N ALA A 299 -0.71 -21.95 -3.81
CA ALA A 299 -1.25 -23.20 -4.34
C ALA A 299 -1.25 -23.23 -5.89
N ARG A 300 -1.61 -22.10 -6.55
CA ARG A 300 -1.52 -21.97 -8.00
C ARG A 300 -0.08 -22.01 -8.51
N LEU A 301 0.83 -21.31 -7.86
CA LEU A 301 2.26 -21.33 -8.21
C LEU A 301 2.86 -22.73 -8.05
N ALA A 302 2.54 -23.45 -6.98
CA ALA A 302 2.97 -24.82 -6.76
C ALA A 302 2.44 -25.76 -7.84
N ALA A 303 1.19 -25.63 -8.25
CA ALA A 303 0.60 -26.41 -9.34
C ALA A 303 1.28 -26.14 -10.69
N ILE A 304 1.55 -24.87 -11.01
CA ILE A 304 2.27 -24.47 -12.22
C ILE A 304 3.71 -25.02 -12.19
N ALA A 305 4.43 -24.89 -11.08
CA ALA A 305 5.78 -25.41 -10.93
C ALA A 305 5.83 -26.94 -11.13
N ALA A 306 4.88 -27.67 -10.54
CA ALA A 306 4.76 -29.11 -10.72
C ALA A 306 4.48 -29.51 -12.18
N GLU A 307 3.65 -28.74 -12.90
CA GLU A 307 3.36 -28.98 -14.30
C GLU A 307 4.60 -28.72 -15.19
N VAL A 308 5.31 -27.62 -14.96
CA VAL A 308 6.57 -27.33 -15.67
C VAL A 308 7.60 -28.43 -15.43
N GLN A 309 7.76 -28.93 -14.21
CA GLN A 309 8.67 -30.03 -13.91
C GLN A 309 8.28 -31.33 -14.65
N ARG A 310 6.98 -31.64 -14.75
CA ARG A 310 6.50 -32.79 -15.52
C ARG A 310 6.81 -32.64 -17.00
N GLN A 311 6.63 -31.46 -17.57
CA GLN A 311 6.93 -31.18 -18.98
C GLN A 311 8.43 -31.28 -19.30
N VAL A 312 9.28 -30.74 -18.40
CA VAL A 312 10.74 -30.86 -18.53
C VAL A 312 11.18 -32.34 -18.45
N ALA A 313 10.65 -33.10 -17.51
CA ALA A 313 10.98 -34.53 -17.37
C ALA A 313 10.58 -35.33 -18.63
N ARG A 314 9.40 -35.06 -19.21
CA ARG A 314 8.95 -35.68 -20.47
C ARG A 314 9.86 -35.32 -21.65
N ALA A 315 10.22 -34.04 -21.76
CA ALA A 315 11.13 -33.60 -22.84
C ALA A 315 12.52 -34.22 -22.70
N THR A 316 13.04 -34.39 -21.50
CA THR A 316 14.34 -35.04 -21.23
C THR A 316 14.29 -36.53 -21.55
N SER A 317 13.18 -37.21 -21.24
CA SER A 317 13.00 -38.63 -21.58
C SER A 317 12.99 -38.83 -23.12
N LEU A 318 12.25 -37.98 -23.83
CA LEU A 318 12.18 -38.07 -25.33
C LEU A 318 13.48 -37.69 -26.04
N ALA A 319 14.40 -36.99 -25.39
CA ALA A 319 15.71 -36.64 -25.94
C ALA A 319 16.77 -37.73 -25.70
N ASN A 320 16.49 -38.71 -24.83
CA ASN A 320 17.39 -39.84 -24.50
C ASN A 320 16.98 -41.16 -25.18
N ASP A 321 15.82 -41.19 -25.84
CA ASP A 321 15.36 -42.28 -26.74
C ASP A 321 15.69 -41.91 -28.21
#